data_93546011d5305494e04751ff611382cf
#
_entry.id   93546011d5305494e04751ff611382cf
#
_cell.length_a   1.000
_cell.length_b   1.000
_cell.length_c   1.000
_cell.angle_alpha   90.00
_cell.angle_beta   90.00
_cell.angle_gamma   90.00
#
_symmetry.space_group_name_H-M   'P 1'
#
loop_
_entity.id
_entity.type
_entity.pdbx_description
1 polymer ?
#
loop_
_entity_poly.entity_id
_entity_poly.type
_entity_poly.pdbx_seq_one_letter_code
_entity_poly.pdbx_strand_id
1 'polypeptide(L)'
;MGLGRMMEVISFILLLPLPFIPFFKGEITIYSSFLVPFLISILISFLVDKLRITLQTISSTVTFIWLYGFFVLAFPFFLSGNASLIGSLFESISGLTTTGLSILDVEKLPKTLLLYRAMLQYIGGLGFVMMILLFFKGRE
;
A
#
# COMPACT_ATOMS: atom_id res chain seq x y z
N MET A 1 13.88 14.26 -0.18
CA MET A 1 12.43 14.15 0.11
C MET A 1 12.30 13.66 1.54
N GLY A 2 11.51 14.32 2.40
CA GLY A 2 11.34 13.88 3.79
C GLY A 2 10.66 12.52 3.89
N LEU A 3 10.89 11.81 5.00
CA LEU A 3 10.30 10.49 5.24
C LEU A 3 8.75 10.54 5.19
N GLY A 4 8.14 11.56 5.80
CA GLY A 4 6.70 11.75 5.79
C GLY A 4 6.13 11.89 4.38
N ARG A 5 6.75 12.66 3.48
CA ARG A 5 6.30 12.74 2.09
C ARG A 5 6.34 11.42 1.35
N MET A 6 7.31 10.55 1.64
CA MET A 6 7.34 9.20 1.07
C MET A 6 6.18 8.36 1.60
N MET A 7 5.86 8.50 2.89
CA MET A 7 4.70 7.84 3.50
C MET A 7 3.38 8.34 2.89
N GLU A 8 3.27 9.66 2.58
CA GLU A 8 2.11 10.22 1.87
C GLU A 8 1.91 9.56 0.50
N VAL A 9 2.98 9.38 -0.27
CA VAL A 9 2.90 8.72 -1.58
C VAL A 9 2.33 7.30 -1.44
N ILE A 10 2.77 6.54 -0.42
CA ILE A 10 2.20 5.22 -0.13
C ILE A 10 0.71 5.33 0.20
N SER A 11 0.33 6.34 1.00
CA SER A 11 -1.08 6.55 1.37
C SER A 11 -1.97 6.83 0.16
N PHE A 12 -1.49 7.58 -0.82
CA PHE A 12 -2.25 7.87 -2.04
C PHE A 12 -2.58 6.63 -2.86
N ILE A 13 -1.82 5.53 -2.72
CA ILE A 13 -2.15 4.25 -3.37
C ILE A 13 -3.54 3.75 -2.93
N LEU A 14 -3.95 4.02 -1.68
CA LEU A 14 -5.27 3.65 -1.17
C LEU A 14 -6.43 4.35 -1.89
N LEU A 15 -6.17 5.50 -2.50
CA LEU A 15 -7.21 6.25 -3.22
C LEU A 15 -7.41 5.75 -4.66
N LEU A 16 -6.45 5.02 -5.23
CA LEU A 16 -6.48 4.61 -6.62
C LEU A 16 -7.71 3.76 -7.02
N PRO A 17 -8.19 2.80 -6.21
CA PRO A 17 -9.36 2.02 -6.58
C PRO A 17 -10.69 2.76 -6.39
N LEU A 18 -10.72 3.86 -5.61
CA LEU A 18 -11.96 4.56 -5.25
C LEU A 18 -12.79 5.04 -6.46
N PRO A 19 -12.20 5.62 -7.52
CA PRO A 19 -12.96 6.06 -8.69
C PRO A 19 -13.67 4.93 -9.44
N PHE A 20 -13.20 3.68 -9.26
CA PHE A 20 -13.74 2.51 -9.94
C PHE A 20 -14.87 1.83 -9.16
N ILE A 21 -15.02 2.10 -7.86
CA ILE A 21 -16.07 1.50 -7.01
C ILE A 21 -17.47 1.70 -7.58
N PRO A 22 -17.86 2.90 -8.10
CA PRO A 22 -19.21 3.09 -8.64
C PRO A 22 -19.54 2.17 -9.82
N PHE A 23 -18.54 1.65 -10.53
CA PHE A 23 -18.72 0.69 -11.62
C PHE A 23 -19.06 -0.72 -11.11
N PHE A 24 -18.76 -1.02 -9.85
CA PHE A 24 -19.02 -2.31 -9.22
C PHE A 24 -20.27 -2.20 -8.33
N LYS A 25 -21.40 -2.65 -8.87
CA LYS A 25 -22.70 -2.56 -8.19
C LYS A 25 -22.68 -3.28 -6.83
N GLY A 26 -23.09 -2.61 -5.78
CA GLY A 26 -23.23 -3.19 -4.44
C GLY A 26 -21.98 -3.11 -3.54
N GLU A 27 -20.88 -2.54 -4.01
CA GLU A 27 -19.59 -2.48 -3.26
C GLU A 27 -19.36 -1.12 -2.56
N ILE A 28 -20.39 -0.28 -2.41
CA ILE A 28 -20.26 1.07 -1.83
C ILE A 28 -19.72 1.04 -0.39
N THR A 29 -20.02 0.00 0.38
CA THR A 29 -19.54 -0.15 1.76
C THR A 29 -18.01 -0.29 1.86
N ILE A 30 -17.35 -0.67 0.78
CA ILE A 30 -15.87 -0.83 0.72
C ILE A 30 -15.15 0.52 0.74
N TYR A 31 -15.83 1.65 0.43
CA TYR A 31 -15.20 2.98 0.51
C TYR A 31 -14.53 3.24 1.86
N SER A 32 -15.20 2.89 2.96
CA SER A 32 -14.65 3.09 4.31
C SER A 32 -13.37 2.29 4.54
N SER A 33 -13.25 1.10 3.95
CA SER A 33 -12.06 0.23 4.09
C SER A 33 -10.80 0.85 3.46
N PHE A 34 -10.96 1.78 2.53
CA PHE A 34 -9.86 2.53 1.92
C PHE A 34 -9.67 3.91 2.55
N LEU A 35 -10.76 4.62 2.86
CA LEU A 35 -10.69 5.98 3.39
C LEU A 35 -10.15 6.02 4.82
N VAL A 36 -10.54 5.10 5.69
CA VAL A 36 -10.07 5.08 7.09
C VAL A 36 -8.54 4.91 7.16
N PRO A 37 -7.93 3.88 6.54
CA PRO A 37 -6.47 3.76 6.58
C PRO A 37 -5.77 4.89 5.85
N PHE A 38 -6.36 5.47 4.80
CA PHE A 38 -5.82 6.65 4.14
C PHE A 38 -5.70 7.83 5.10
N LEU A 39 -6.79 8.19 5.82
CA LEU A 39 -6.79 9.31 6.75
C LEU A 39 -5.80 9.09 7.91
N ILE A 40 -5.75 7.90 8.47
CA ILE A 40 -4.81 7.54 9.54
C ILE A 40 -3.37 7.65 9.03
N SER A 41 -3.09 7.13 7.85
CA SER A 41 -1.76 7.13 7.23
C SER A 41 -1.28 8.55 6.92
N ILE A 42 -2.15 9.43 6.40
CA ILE A 42 -1.82 10.85 6.17
C ILE A 42 -1.53 11.57 7.50
N LEU A 43 -2.31 11.30 8.53
CA LEU A 43 -2.07 11.89 9.86
C LEU A 43 -0.71 11.46 10.42
N ILE A 44 -0.36 10.19 10.32
CA ILE A 44 0.94 9.66 10.77
C ILE A 44 2.07 10.32 9.97
N SER A 45 1.93 10.43 8.67
CA SER A 45 2.93 11.02 7.77
C SER A 45 3.16 12.51 8.10
N PHE A 46 2.10 13.27 8.38
CA PHE A 46 2.19 14.64 8.85
C PHE A 46 2.91 14.76 10.20
N LEU A 47 2.63 13.85 11.15
CA LEU A 47 3.32 13.83 12.44
C LEU A 47 4.81 13.52 12.29
N VAL A 48 5.17 12.57 11.41
CA VAL A 48 6.57 12.22 11.11
C VAL A 48 7.32 13.42 10.53
N ASP A 49 6.72 14.17 9.62
CA ASP A 49 7.32 15.38 9.05
C ASP A 49 7.44 16.49 10.10
N LYS A 50 6.42 16.69 10.93
CA LYS A 50 6.43 17.67 12.02
C LYS A 50 7.51 17.39 13.08
N LEU A 51 7.70 16.12 13.41
CA LEU A 51 8.74 15.67 14.35
C LEU A 51 10.13 15.63 13.72
N ARG A 52 10.26 15.94 12.42
CA ARG A 52 11.51 15.87 11.64
C ARG A 52 12.25 14.55 11.77
N ILE A 53 11.49 13.45 11.85
CA ILE A 53 12.07 12.11 11.88
C ILE A 53 12.71 11.83 10.51
N THR A 54 14.01 11.59 10.52
CA THR A 54 14.78 11.27 9.31
C THR A 54 15.61 10.01 9.52
N LEU A 55 15.72 9.20 8.49
CA LEU A 55 16.61 8.04 8.48
C LEU A 55 17.94 8.44 7.83
N GLN A 56 19.05 7.98 8.41
CA GLN A 56 20.39 8.45 8.05
C GLN A 56 20.88 7.93 6.70
N THR A 57 20.35 6.82 6.23
CA THR A 57 20.80 6.18 4.98
C THR A 57 19.64 5.94 4.02
N ILE A 58 19.94 5.94 2.71
CA ILE A 58 18.97 5.61 1.65
C ILE A 58 18.44 4.19 1.88
N SER A 59 19.29 3.25 2.24
CA SER A 59 18.92 1.86 2.47
C SER A 59 17.90 1.72 3.61
N SER A 60 18.13 2.38 4.76
CA SER A 60 17.19 2.34 5.89
C SER A 60 15.85 3.01 5.54
N THR A 61 15.90 4.10 4.77
CA THR A 61 14.68 4.79 4.31
C THR A 61 13.85 3.88 3.39
N VAL A 62 14.47 3.25 2.40
CA VAL A 62 13.80 2.34 1.47
C VAL A 62 13.20 1.16 2.23
N THR A 63 13.96 0.52 3.11
CA THR A 63 13.47 -0.61 3.92
C THR A 63 12.25 -0.20 4.75
N PHE A 64 12.32 0.95 5.42
CA PHE A 64 11.21 1.45 6.22
C PHE A 64 9.95 1.70 5.38
N ILE A 65 10.08 2.34 4.21
CA ILE A 65 8.95 2.64 3.32
C ILE A 65 8.29 1.36 2.81
N TRP A 66 9.06 0.32 2.48
CA TRP A 66 8.50 -0.97 2.09
C TRP A 66 7.74 -1.63 3.23
N LEU A 67 8.33 -1.69 4.43
CA LEU A 67 7.65 -2.23 5.62
C LEU A 67 6.37 -1.44 5.94
N TYR A 68 6.45 -0.12 5.94
CA TYR A 68 5.29 0.75 6.12
C TYR A 68 4.19 0.47 5.08
N GLY A 69 4.57 0.33 3.81
CA GLY A 69 3.65 -0.01 2.73
C GLY A 69 2.96 -1.36 2.96
N PHE A 70 3.69 -2.40 3.38
CA PHE A 70 3.11 -3.70 3.67
C PHE A 70 2.01 -3.61 4.73
N PHE A 71 2.23 -2.84 5.79
CA PHE A 71 1.24 -2.67 6.86
C PHE A 71 0.05 -1.82 6.41
N VAL A 72 0.28 -0.64 5.88
CA VAL A 72 -0.80 0.30 5.54
C VAL A 72 -1.68 -0.24 4.42
N LEU A 73 -1.09 -0.82 3.40
CA LEU A 73 -1.82 -1.33 2.25
C LEU A 73 -2.51 -2.69 2.51
N ALA A 74 -2.29 -3.30 3.67
CA ALA A 74 -3.04 -4.47 4.14
C ALA A 74 -4.44 -4.11 4.67
N PHE A 75 -4.62 -2.91 5.21
CA PHE A 75 -5.87 -2.53 5.90
C PHE A 75 -7.14 -2.66 5.06
N PRO A 76 -7.17 -2.34 3.75
CA PRO A 76 -8.38 -2.55 2.96
C PRO A 76 -8.88 -3.99 2.95
N PHE A 77 -7.99 -4.97 2.90
CA PHE A 77 -8.36 -6.38 2.97
C PHE A 77 -8.91 -6.76 4.35
N PHE A 78 -8.33 -6.22 5.42
CA PHE A 78 -8.77 -6.46 6.78
C PHE A 78 -10.10 -5.79 7.08
N LEU A 79 -10.23 -4.49 6.81
CA LEU A 79 -11.41 -3.71 7.14
C LEU A 79 -12.63 -4.08 6.28
N SER A 80 -12.42 -4.61 5.10
CA SER A 80 -13.51 -5.15 4.27
C SER A 80 -14.10 -6.45 4.81
N GLY A 81 -13.49 -7.05 5.84
CA GLY A 81 -13.95 -8.31 6.44
C GLY A 81 -13.65 -9.56 5.61
N ASN A 82 -12.89 -9.44 4.51
CA ASN A 82 -12.60 -10.58 3.62
C ASN A 82 -11.35 -11.36 4.03
N ALA A 83 -10.53 -10.82 4.93
CA ALA A 83 -9.30 -11.47 5.38
C ALA A 83 -9.04 -11.24 6.87
N SER A 84 -8.35 -12.18 7.51
CA SER A 84 -7.76 -11.96 8.83
C SER A 84 -6.61 -10.96 8.73
N LEU A 85 -6.12 -10.44 9.86
CA LEU A 85 -4.98 -9.52 9.87
C LEU A 85 -3.75 -10.13 9.19
N ILE A 86 -3.42 -11.37 9.51
CA ILE A 86 -2.29 -12.08 8.89
C ILE A 86 -2.53 -12.31 7.40
N GLY A 87 -3.75 -12.70 7.02
CA GLY A 87 -4.14 -12.87 5.63
C GLY A 87 -4.03 -11.56 4.85
N SER A 88 -4.44 -10.44 5.43
CA SER A 88 -4.35 -9.12 4.82
C SER A 88 -2.91 -8.68 4.60
N LEU A 89 -2.02 -8.94 5.57
CA LEU A 89 -0.59 -8.71 5.41
C LEU A 89 0.00 -9.57 4.30
N PHE A 90 -0.39 -10.85 4.25
CA PHE A 90 0.05 -11.73 3.17
C PHE A 90 -0.35 -11.20 1.78
N GLU A 91 -1.61 -10.78 1.61
CA GLU A 91 -2.10 -10.21 0.35
C GLU A 91 -1.37 -8.93 -0.04
N SER A 92 -1.12 -8.03 0.92
CA SER A 92 -0.39 -6.79 0.68
C SER A 92 1.07 -7.05 0.30
N ILE A 93 1.77 -7.92 1.03
CA ILE A 93 3.15 -8.29 0.73
C ILE A 93 3.24 -8.98 -0.62
N SER A 94 2.39 -9.98 -0.86
CA SER A 94 2.34 -10.72 -2.14
C SER A 94 2.05 -9.80 -3.33
N GLY A 95 1.17 -8.80 -3.16
CA GLY A 95 0.89 -7.79 -4.16
C GLY A 95 2.10 -6.92 -4.43
N LEU A 96 2.62 -6.23 -3.43
CA LEU A 96 3.73 -5.29 -3.57
C LEU A 96 5.04 -5.94 -4.03
N THR A 97 5.30 -7.18 -3.62
CA THR A 97 6.48 -7.93 -4.09
C THR A 97 6.28 -8.58 -5.45
N THR A 98 5.13 -8.36 -6.10
CA THR A 98 4.77 -8.96 -7.39
C THR A 98 4.75 -10.50 -7.40
N THR A 99 4.66 -11.12 -6.22
CA THR A 99 4.60 -12.58 -6.07
C THR A 99 3.29 -13.15 -6.64
N GLY A 100 2.17 -12.45 -6.41
CA GLY A 100 0.87 -12.77 -6.99
C GLY A 100 0.14 -13.94 -6.33
N LEU A 101 0.70 -14.58 -5.32
CA LEU A 101 0.04 -15.64 -4.56
C LEU A 101 -1.09 -15.06 -3.70
N SER A 102 -2.14 -15.84 -3.48
CA SER A 102 -3.26 -15.49 -2.60
C SER A 102 -3.61 -16.66 -1.69
N ILE A 103 -3.96 -16.34 -0.45
CA ILE A 103 -4.57 -17.28 0.48
C ILE A 103 -6.10 -17.09 0.57
N LEU A 104 -6.62 -16.06 -0.11
CA LEU A 104 -8.05 -15.78 -0.17
C LEU A 104 -8.69 -16.49 -1.36
N ASP A 105 -9.97 -16.78 -1.21
CA ASP A 105 -10.80 -17.28 -2.31
C ASP A 105 -11.08 -16.14 -3.29
N VAL A 106 -10.23 -16.03 -4.31
CA VAL A 106 -10.23 -14.94 -5.29
C VAL A 106 -11.58 -14.81 -6.02
N GLU A 107 -12.29 -15.93 -6.21
CA GLU A 107 -13.59 -15.92 -6.88
C GLU A 107 -14.69 -15.25 -6.05
N LYS A 108 -14.55 -15.24 -4.72
CA LYS A 108 -15.51 -14.64 -3.80
C LYS A 108 -15.16 -13.22 -3.38
N LEU A 109 -13.97 -12.73 -3.75
CA LEU A 109 -13.56 -11.38 -3.40
C LEU A 109 -14.38 -10.33 -4.15
N PRO A 110 -14.69 -9.19 -3.49
CA PRO A 110 -15.22 -8.02 -4.16
C PRO A 110 -14.33 -7.58 -5.33
N LYS A 111 -14.94 -7.16 -6.42
CA LYS A 111 -14.21 -6.72 -7.63
C LYS A 111 -13.26 -5.56 -7.36
N THR A 112 -13.63 -4.67 -6.44
CA THR A 112 -12.76 -3.58 -5.99
C THR A 112 -11.47 -4.09 -5.36
N LEU A 113 -11.53 -5.13 -4.53
CA LEU A 113 -10.33 -5.73 -3.93
C LEU A 113 -9.49 -6.49 -4.96
N LEU A 114 -10.10 -7.11 -5.95
CA LEU A 114 -9.38 -7.73 -7.08
C LEU A 114 -8.63 -6.68 -7.89
N LEU A 115 -9.28 -5.57 -8.22
CA LEU A 115 -8.65 -4.44 -8.88
C LEU A 115 -7.51 -3.87 -8.03
N TYR A 116 -7.74 -3.69 -6.73
CA TYR A 116 -6.73 -3.21 -5.79
C TYR A 116 -5.50 -4.11 -5.74
N ARG A 117 -5.68 -5.45 -5.70
CA ARG A 117 -4.57 -6.41 -5.79
C ARG A 117 -3.75 -6.23 -7.06
N ALA A 118 -4.41 -6.09 -8.21
CA ALA A 118 -3.74 -5.86 -9.49
C ALA A 118 -2.95 -4.54 -9.49
N MET A 119 -3.51 -3.47 -8.90
CA MET A 119 -2.82 -2.20 -8.73
C MET A 119 -1.59 -2.31 -7.83
N LEU A 120 -1.68 -3.04 -6.71
CA LEU A 120 -0.54 -3.28 -5.84
C LEU A 120 0.61 -3.99 -6.57
N GLN A 121 0.31 -5.00 -7.38
CA GLN A 121 1.32 -5.71 -8.18
C GLN A 121 1.99 -4.79 -9.19
N TYR A 122 1.21 -3.97 -9.88
CA TYR A 122 1.75 -3.01 -10.85
C TYR A 122 2.66 -1.98 -10.20
N ILE A 123 2.18 -1.35 -9.10
CA ILE A 123 2.93 -0.33 -8.36
C ILE A 123 4.17 -0.93 -7.69
N GLY A 124 4.05 -2.12 -7.12
CA GLY A 124 5.16 -2.84 -6.52
C GLY A 124 6.28 -3.14 -7.53
N GLY A 125 5.92 -3.56 -8.74
CA GLY A 125 6.87 -3.77 -9.83
C GLY A 125 7.61 -2.50 -10.21
N LEU A 126 6.87 -1.39 -10.40
CA LEU A 126 7.48 -0.08 -10.65
C LEU A 126 8.37 0.38 -9.49
N GLY A 127 7.91 0.22 -8.24
CA GLY A 127 8.67 0.58 -7.04
C GLY A 127 9.97 -0.20 -6.92
N PHE A 128 9.96 -1.49 -7.28
CA PHE A 128 11.16 -2.32 -7.28
C PHE A 128 12.20 -1.84 -8.31
N VAL A 129 11.76 -1.52 -9.53
CA VAL A 129 12.65 -0.97 -10.56
C VAL A 129 13.27 0.35 -10.10
N MET A 130 12.45 1.26 -9.53
CA MET A 130 12.95 2.53 -8.99
C MET A 130 13.96 2.32 -7.85
N MET A 131 13.72 1.34 -6.98
CA MET A 131 14.64 0.98 -5.91
C MET A 131 16.00 0.54 -6.47
N ILE A 132 16.02 -0.34 -7.46
CA ILE A 132 17.25 -0.80 -8.11
C ILE A 132 18.02 0.39 -8.70
N LEU A 133 17.33 1.27 -9.43
CA LEU A 133 17.96 2.45 -10.05
C LEU A 133 18.61 3.37 -9.00
N LEU A 134 17.95 3.57 -7.85
CA LEU A 134 18.51 4.37 -6.75
C LEU A 134 19.77 3.75 -6.15
N PHE A 135 19.81 2.43 -6.01
CA PHE A 135 21.00 1.73 -5.50
C PHE A 135 22.19 1.80 -6.49
N PHE A 136 21.93 1.74 -7.78
CA PHE A 136 23.00 1.86 -8.78
C PHE A 136 23.52 3.29 -8.89
N LYS A 137 22.65 4.30 -8.86
CA LYS A 137 23.04 5.72 -8.92
C LYS A 137 23.82 6.20 -7.70
N GLY A 138 23.64 5.57 -6.55
CA GLY A 138 24.36 5.93 -5.31
C GLY A 138 25.78 5.36 -5.25
N ARG A 139 26.27 4.70 -6.31
CA ARG A 139 27.65 4.14 -6.41
C ARG A 139 28.57 4.97 -7.31
N GLU A 140 28.08 6.02 -7.94
CA GLU A 140 28.87 7.01 -8.66
C GLU A 140 29.22 8.19 -7.73
#